data_da5fc29c6d287d15f7f5ed4af3caf269
#
_entry.id   da5fc29c6d287d15f7f5ed4af3caf269
#
_cell.length_a   1.000
_cell.length_b   1.000
_cell.length_c   1.000
_cell.angle_alpha   90.00
_cell.angle_beta   90.00
_cell.angle_gamma   90.00
#
_symmetry.space_group_name_H-M   'P 1'
#
loop_
_entity.id
_entity.type
_entity.pdbx_description
1 polymer ?
#
loop_
_entity_poly.entity_id
_entity_poly.type
_entity_poly.pdbx_seq_one_letter_code
_entity_poly.pdbx_strand_id
1 'polypeptide(L)'
;PPRSTLFPYTTLFRSVEFILASTAEEDRILQFAQQIQLKALQSGLYAFPPIIDVKIDQPQAEIVIDRDKVADLGLDLQRVGADIGSMVGGNFVNRFDIAGRSYKVIPQIKRLDRLNPGQLENIYITGPRDQLVPLSTIATIRNATVPRSLNRFQQLNAVKISGVAVRPLDEALRFLEDEAARILPRGYVLDYTGESRQLRVEGNQFLPTFALAIILIFLVLAVQFNSFRDPFVILAGSVPLAMFGALVFTFLKMPNPNVAFWTQGWTTTLNIYSQVGLVTLVGLVAKN
;
A
#
# COMPACT_ATOMS: atom_id res chain seq x y z
N PRO A 1 -12.09 -5.23 33.09
CA PRO A 1 -12.22 -5.09 31.65
C PRO A 1 -11.76 -6.39 31.00
N PRO A 2 -12.57 -7.00 30.09
CA PRO A 2 -12.17 -8.20 29.41
C PRO A 2 -10.94 -7.85 28.58
N ARG A 3 -9.85 -8.60 28.78
CA ARG A 3 -8.71 -8.60 27.89
C ARG A 3 -9.22 -8.93 26.49
N SER A 4 -9.07 -7.99 25.57
CA SER A 4 -9.27 -8.24 24.15
C SER A 4 -8.36 -9.40 23.78
N THR A 5 -8.95 -10.58 23.61
CA THR A 5 -8.34 -11.69 22.89
C THR A 5 -8.19 -11.22 21.43
N LEU A 6 -7.18 -10.40 21.17
CA LEU A 6 -6.71 -10.13 19.84
C LEU A 6 -6.27 -11.49 19.27
N PHE A 7 -7.06 -11.93 18.35
CA PHE A 7 -7.04 -13.20 17.66
C PHE A 7 -5.64 -13.68 17.27
N PRO A 8 -5.24 -14.89 17.69
CA PRO A 8 -4.06 -15.55 17.13
C PRO A 8 -4.31 -16.07 15.68
N TYR A 9 -5.38 -15.61 15.03
CA TYR A 9 -5.78 -16.07 13.70
C TYR A 9 -5.21 -15.26 12.55
N THR A 10 -4.39 -14.23 12.80
CA THR A 10 -3.79 -13.41 11.74
C THR A 10 -2.82 -14.17 10.84
N THR A 11 -2.31 -15.31 11.28
CA THR A 11 -1.43 -16.18 10.47
C THR A 11 -2.18 -17.19 9.59
N LEU A 12 -3.50 -17.34 9.78
CA LEU A 12 -4.34 -18.26 8.98
C LEU A 12 -5.08 -17.55 7.84
N PHE A 13 -5.08 -16.23 7.82
CA PHE A 13 -5.76 -15.46 6.79
C PHE A 13 -4.77 -15.03 5.72
N ARG A 14 -5.00 -15.50 4.49
CA ARG A 14 -4.25 -15.11 3.30
C ARG A 14 -4.54 -13.65 2.99
N SER A 15 -3.59 -12.77 3.29
CA SER A 15 -3.74 -11.34 3.03
C SER A 15 -3.52 -11.05 1.55
N VAL A 16 -4.60 -10.62 0.90
CA VAL A 16 -4.52 -10.02 -0.43
C VAL A 16 -4.09 -8.57 -0.25
N GLU A 17 -3.01 -8.18 -0.90
CA GLU A 17 -2.56 -6.79 -0.96
C GLU A 17 -2.30 -6.42 -2.42
N PHE A 18 -3.20 -5.62 -2.97
CA PHE A 18 -3.24 -5.22 -4.37
C PHE A 18 -3.14 -3.71 -4.50
N ILE A 19 -2.24 -3.22 -5.32
CA ILE A 19 -1.92 -1.79 -5.48
C ILE A 19 -2.31 -1.33 -6.87
N LEU A 20 -3.06 -0.23 -6.91
CA LEU A 20 -3.34 0.55 -8.10
C LEU A 20 -2.47 1.80 -8.05
N ALA A 21 -1.57 1.97 -9.00
CA ALA A 21 -0.68 3.13 -9.08
C ALA A 21 -0.83 3.86 -10.41
N SER A 22 -0.76 5.19 -10.38
CA SER A 22 -0.85 6.04 -11.57
C SER A 22 -0.27 7.42 -11.30
N THR A 23 -0.02 8.19 -12.37
CA THR A 23 0.26 9.63 -12.29
C THR A 23 -1.01 10.47 -12.14
N ALA A 24 -2.19 9.86 -12.19
CA ALA A 24 -3.48 10.53 -11.99
C ALA A 24 -3.64 11.02 -10.54
N GLU A 25 -4.58 11.93 -10.33
CA GLU A 25 -4.95 12.39 -8.99
C GLU A 25 -5.58 11.25 -8.17
N GLU A 26 -5.40 11.31 -6.87
CA GLU A 26 -5.84 10.27 -5.92
C GLU A 26 -7.34 9.98 -6.02
N ASP A 27 -8.15 10.99 -6.25
CA ASP A 27 -9.61 10.88 -6.41
C ASP A 27 -10.00 9.91 -7.52
N ARG A 28 -9.30 10.01 -8.67
CA ARG A 28 -9.54 9.13 -9.81
C ARG A 28 -9.12 7.70 -9.54
N ILE A 29 -7.96 7.53 -8.90
CA ILE A 29 -7.47 6.18 -8.54
C ILE A 29 -8.42 5.55 -7.53
N LEU A 30 -8.90 6.35 -6.54
CA LEU A 30 -9.85 5.89 -5.53
C LEU A 30 -11.19 5.45 -6.16
N GLN A 31 -11.72 6.18 -7.14
CA GLN A 31 -12.95 5.80 -7.85
C GLN A 31 -12.83 4.41 -8.51
N PHE A 32 -11.73 4.14 -9.19
CA PHE A 32 -11.48 2.82 -9.79
C PHE A 32 -11.27 1.75 -8.71
N ALA A 33 -10.54 2.06 -7.64
CA ALA A 33 -10.35 1.14 -6.52
C ALA A 33 -11.68 0.76 -5.86
N GLN A 34 -12.61 1.71 -5.70
CA GLN A 34 -13.95 1.45 -5.17
C GLN A 34 -14.79 0.56 -6.10
N GLN A 35 -14.70 0.74 -7.41
CA GLN A 35 -15.37 -0.14 -8.37
C GLN A 35 -14.86 -1.57 -8.29
N ILE A 36 -13.54 -1.74 -8.22
CA ILE A 36 -12.91 -3.06 -8.05
C ILE A 36 -13.30 -3.68 -6.70
N GLN A 37 -13.32 -2.88 -5.62
CA GLN A 37 -13.74 -3.30 -4.29
C GLN A 37 -15.19 -3.84 -4.28
N LEU A 38 -16.11 -3.15 -4.95
CA LEU A 38 -17.51 -3.58 -5.06
C LEU A 38 -17.62 -4.91 -5.80
N LYS A 39 -16.88 -5.09 -6.88
CA LYS A 39 -16.81 -6.37 -7.62
C LYS A 39 -16.21 -7.49 -6.75
N ALA A 40 -15.15 -7.18 -6.01
CA ALA A 40 -14.53 -8.12 -5.10
C ALA A 40 -15.49 -8.56 -3.98
N LEU A 41 -16.29 -7.64 -3.45
CA LEU A 41 -17.32 -7.95 -2.46
C LEU A 41 -18.38 -8.92 -3.02
N GLN A 42 -18.78 -8.72 -4.28
CA GLN A 42 -19.79 -9.55 -4.94
C GLN A 42 -19.27 -10.95 -5.34
N SER A 43 -17.95 -11.12 -5.44
CA SER A 43 -17.34 -12.37 -5.90
C SER A 43 -17.44 -13.54 -4.91
N GLY A 44 -17.65 -13.25 -3.61
CA GLY A 44 -17.62 -14.27 -2.55
C GLY A 44 -16.22 -14.88 -2.27
N LEU A 45 -15.16 -14.31 -2.87
CA LEU A 45 -13.78 -14.77 -2.69
C LEU A 45 -13.14 -14.22 -1.40
N TYR A 46 -13.74 -13.24 -0.77
CA TYR A 46 -13.23 -12.53 0.41
C TYR A 46 -14.10 -12.79 1.63
N ALA A 47 -13.45 -13.00 2.78
CA ALA A 47 -14.15 -13.22 4.06
C ALA A 47 -14.89 -11.97 4.55
N PHE A 48 -14.31 -10.81 4.25
CA PHE A 48 -14.84 -9.49 4.59
C PHE A 48 -14.67 -8.57 3.38
N PRO A 49 -15.44 -7.46 3.30
CA PRO A 49 -15.22 -6.46 2.27
C PRO A 49 -13.76 -6.01 2.25
N PRO A 50 -13.08 -6.06 1.10
CA PRO A 50 -11.72 -5.55 1.02
C PRO A 50 -11.66 -4.09 1.47
N ILE A 51 -10.57 -3.68 2.10
CA ILE A 51 -10.38 -2.36 2.67
C ILE A 51 -9.49 -1.55 1.73
N ILE A 52 -9.89 -0.32 1.45
CA ILE A 52 -9.09 0.67 0.73
C ILE A 52 -8.39 1.55 1.76
N ASP A 53 -7.08 1.76 1.60
CA ASP A 53 -6.25 2.52 2.53
C ASP A 53 -6.41 4.04 2.43
N VAL A 54 -6.82 4.55 1.26
CA VAL A 54 -7.06 5.98 1.02
C VAL A 54 -8.49 6.35 1.39
N LYS A 55 -8.64 7.42 2.18
CA LYS A 55 -9.94 8.02 2.51
C LYS A 55 -9.88 9.52 2.25
N ILE A 56 -10.84 10.03 1.49
CA ILE A 56 -11.01 11.45 1.17
C ILE A 56 -12.19 11.95 1.99
N ASP A 57 -11.93 12.26 3.24
CA ASP A 57 -12.97 12.65 4.21
C ASP A 57 -12.49 13.71 5.22
N GLN A 58 -11.31 14.30 4.99
CA GLN A 58 -10.79 15.34 5.88
C GLN A 58 -11.27 16.72 5.39
N PRO A 59 -12.12 17.42 6.17
CA PRO A 59 -12.53 18.77 5.82
C PRO A 59 -11.34 19.73 5.93
N GLN A 60 -11.17 20.56 4.93
CA GLN A 60 -10.12 21.58 4.84
C GLN A 60 -10.71 22.89 4.35
N ALA A 61 -10.29 24.00 4.95
CA ALA A 61 -10.55 25.33 4.42
C ALA A 61 -9.39 25.74 3.53
N GLU A 62 -9.66 26.08 2.30
CA GLU A 62 -8.69 26.51 1.29
C GLU A 62 -8.86 28.02 1.03
N ILE A 63 -7.79 28.77 1.15
CA ILE A 63 -7.75 30.18 0.80
C ILE A 63 -7.34 30.28 -0.67
N VAL A 64 -8.29 30.60 -1.54
CA VAL A 64 -8.06 30.76 -2.97
C VAL A 64 -7.80 32.23 -3.26
N ILE A 65 -6.55 32.56 -3.61
CA ILE A 65 -6.10 33.91 -3.91
C ILE A 65 -6.37 34.22 -5.38
N ASP A 66 -7.07 35.32 -5.63
CA ASP A 66 -7.29 35.88 -6.96
C ASP A 66 -6.06 36.69 -7.37
N ARG A 67 -5.23 36.11 -8.23
CA ARG A 67 -3.95 36.70 -8.65
C ARG A 67 -4.14 37.96 -9.48
N ASP A 68 -5.24 38.06 -10.23
CA ASP A 68 -5.51 39.23 -11.07
C ASP A 68 -5.86 40.43 -10.18
N LYS A 69 -6.71 40.21 -9.15
CA LYS A 69 -7.02 41.26 -8.17
C LYS A 69 -5.78 41.68 -7.36
N VAL A 70 -4.90 40.74 -7.02
CA VAL A 70 -3.63 41.05 -6.35
C VAL A 70 -2.77 41.98 -7.21
N ALA A 71 -2.69 41.70 -8.53
CA ALA A 71 -1.95 42.56 -9.47
C ALA A 71 -2.62 43.91 -9.67
N ASP A 72 -3.93 43.97 -9.84
CA ASP A 72 -4.70 45.20 -10.05
C ASP A 72 -4.57 46.18 -8.87
N LEU A 73 -4.48 45.65 -7.66
CA LEU A 73 -4.28 46.44 -6.44
C LEU A 73 -2.81 46.77 -6.18
N GLY A 74 -1.89 46.38 -7.05
CA GLY A 74 -0.46 46.60 -6.89
C GLY A 74 0.15 45.89 -5.68
N LEU A 75 -0.45 44.77 -5.26
CA LEU A 75 0.01 43.93 -4.15
C LEU A 75 1.09 42.97 -4.63
N ASP A 76 2.09 42.71 -3.79
CA ASP A 76 3.07 41.66 -4.02
C ASP A 76 2.53 40.32 -3.49
N LEU A 77 2.38 39.35 -4.37
CA LEU A 77 1.87 38.01 -4.02
C LEU A 77 2.73 37.29 -2.96
N GLN A 78 4.06 37.53 -2.99
CA GLN A 78 4.96 36.93 -2.01
C GLN A 78 4.71 37.54 -0.61
N ARG A 79 4.51 38.85 -0.54
CA ARG A 79 4.19 39.55 0.71
C ARG A 79 2.82 39.13 1.25
N VAL A 80 1.80 39.02 0.39
CA VAL A 80 0.48 38.51 0.75
C VAL A 80 0.59 37.11 1.35
N GLY A 81 1.34 36.20 0.71
CA GLY A 81 1.58 34.85 1.22
C GLY A 81 2.32 34.84 2.57
N ALA A 82 3.30 35.73 2.74
CA ALA A 82 4.05 35.87 3.98
C ALA A 82 3.17 36.39 5.13
N ASP A 83 2.31 37.38 4.87
CA ASP A 83 1.39 37.96 5.86
C ASP A 83 0.38 36.89 6.32
N ILE A 84 -0.27 36.18 5.40
CA ILE A 84 -1.19 35.08 5.73
C ILE A 84 -0.46 33.98 6.50
N GLY A 85 0.71 33.56 6.02
CA GLY A 85 1.53 32.53 6.66
C GLY A 85 1.97 32.89 8.07
N SER A 86 2.25 34.17 8.33
CA SER A 86 2.61 34.67 9.67
C SER A 86 1.41 34.64 10.61
N MET A 87 0.27 35.18 10.14
CA MET A 87 -0.92 35.36 10.97
C MET A 87 -1.63 34.04 11.30
N VAL A 88 -1.71 33.12 10.34
CA VAL A 88 -2.48 31.87 10.45
C VAL A 88 -1.56 30.64 10.59
N GLY A 89 -0.46 30.59 9.84
CA GLY A 89 0.43 29.44 9.75
C GLY A 89 1.55 29.40 10.79
N GLY A 90 1.72 30.46 11.59
CA GLY A 90 2.76 30.50 12.64
C GLY A 90 4.19 30.69 12.10
N ASN A 91 4.34 31.28 10.91
CA ASN A 91 5.64 31.70 10.41
C ASN A 91 6.22 32.83 11.28
N PHE A 92 7.53 32.83 11.48
CA PHE A 92 8.20 33.89 12.22
C PHE A 92 8.54 35.04 11.30
N VAL A 93 8.40 36.29 11.82
CA VAL A 93 8.71 37.49 11.07
C VAL A 93 10.12 38.04 11.42
N ASN A 94 10.62 37.77 12.61
CA ASN A 94 11.92 38.22 13.06
C ASN A 94 12.48 37.31 14.16
N ARG A 95 13.74 37.58 14.52
CA ARG A 95 14.41 36.96 15.67
C ARG A 95 14.98 38.04 16.57
N PHE A 96 15.04 37.77 17.86
CA PHE A 96 15.72 38.63 18.81
C PHE A 96 16.49 37.75 19.82
N ASP A 97 17.56 38.32 20.35
CA ASP A 97 18.44 37.59 21.26
C ASP A 97 18.26 38.14 22.71
N ILE A 98 18.06 37.20 23.63
CA ILE A 98 18.03 37.46 25.08
C ILE A 98 19.02 36.51 25.76
N ALA A 99 19.95 37.07 26.51
CA ALA A 99 20.94 36.30 27.29
C ALA A 99 21.67 35.22 26.46
N GLY A 100 22.05 35.56 25.21
CA GLY A 100 22.78 34.66 24.30
C GLY A 100 21.90 33.54 23.65
N ARG A 101 20.56 33.62 23.76
CA ARG A 101 19.62 32.71 23.10
C ARG A 101 18.78 33.46 22.08
N SER A 102 18.66 32.90 20.89
CA SER A 102 17.86 33.47 19.79
C SER A 102 16.41 32.98 19.86
N TYR A 103 15.47 33.91 19.92
CA TYR A 103 14.03 33.65 19.96
C TYR A 103 13.37 34.11 18.67
N LYS A 104 12.35 33.37 18.23
CA LYS A 104 11.54 33.72 17.05
C LYS A 104 10.35 34.56 17.48
N VAL A 105 10.07 35.63 16.71
CA VAL A 105 8.84 36.42 16.85
C VAL A 105 7.79 35.84 15.90
N ILE A 106 6.73 35.27 16.46
CA ILE A 106 5.64 34.68 15.70
C ILE A 106 4.37 35.48 16.00
N PRO A 107 3.95 36.40 15.10
CA PRO A 107 2.68 37.07 15.23
C PRO A 107 1.56 36.08 14.90
N GLN A 108 0.50 36.07 15.70
CA GLN A 108 -0.66 35.23 15.46
C GLN A 108 -1.94 36.01 15.74
N ILE A 109 -2.97 35.75 14.94
CA ILE A 109 -4.32 36.20 15.24
C ILE A 109 -4.81 35.52 16.52
N LYS A 110 -5.53 36.25 17.35
CA LYS A 110 -6.12 35.70 18.56
C LYS A 110 -6.99 34.49 18.20
N ARG A 111 -6.98 33.48 19.08
CA ARG A 111 -7.71 32.22 18.83
C ARG A 111 -9.21 32.44 18.58
N LEU A 112 -9.81 33.39 19.26
CA LEU A 112 -11.24 33.70 19.11
C LEU A 112 -11.60 34.24 17.72
N ASP A 113 -10.64 34.91 17.06
CA ASP A 113 -10.83 35.53 15.75
C ASP A 113 -10.48 34.59 14.58
N ARG A 114 -10.13 33.32 14.89
CA ARG A 114 -9.78 32.26 13.90
C ARG A 114 -10.45 30.92 14.23
N LEU A 115 -11.58 30.92 14.94
CA LEU A 115 -12.31 29.68 15.28
C LEU A 115 -12.97 29.06 14.07
N ASN A 116 -13.45 29.87 13.15
CA ASN A 116 -14.14 29.45 11.95
C ASN A 116 -13.45 29.98 10.70
N PRO A 117 -13.41 29.21 9.59
CA PRO A 117 -12.80 29.66 8.34
C PRO A 117 -13.30 31.01 7.85
N GLY A 118 -14.61 31.29 7.97
CA GLY A 118 -15.21 32.58 7.57
C GLY A 118 -14.66 33.80 8.31
N GLN A 119 -14.09 33.63 9.51
CA GLN A 119 -13.45 34.74 10.24
C GLN A 119 -12.15 35.20 9.58
N LEU A 120 -11.52 34.32 8.76
CA LEU A 120 -10.30 34.66 8.02
C LEU A 120 -10.55 35.73 6.94
N GLU A 121 -11.79 35.94 6.50
CA GLU A 121 -12.16 37.00 5.56
C GLU A 121 -11.94 38.38 6.15
N ASN A 122 -12.00 38.53 7.47
CA ASN A 122 -11.82 39.77 8.19
C ASN A 122 -10.33 40.09 8.50
N ILE A 123 -9.40 39.28 8.02
CA ILE A 123 -7.96 39.52 8.18
C ILE A 123 -7.53 40.59 7.22
N TYR A 124 -6.65 41.50 7.67
CA TYR A 124 -6.06 42.52 6.86
C TYR A 124 -4.62 42.15 6.49
N ILE A 125 -4.30 42.38 5.24
CA ILE A 125 -2.96 42.22 4.68
C ILE A 125 -2.37 43.60 4.36
N THR A 126 -1.03 43.66 4.28
CA THR A 126 -0.33 44.92 4.00
C THR A 126 -0.33 45.19 2.49
N GLY A 127 -0.96 46.29 2.11
CA GLY A 127 -1.02 46.78 0.75
C GLY A 127 0.07 47.83 0.42
N PRO A 128 -0.02 48.42 -0.79
CA PRO A 128 0.90 49.51 -1.19
C PRO A 128 0.81 50.69 -0.22
N ARG A 129 1.96 51.29 0.08
CA ARG A 129 2.07 52.42 1.04
C ARG A 129 1.56 52.11 2.43
N ASP A 130 1.71 50.83 2.86
CA ASP A 130 1.28 50.31 4.17
C ASP A 130 -0.23 50.44 4.46
N GLN A 131 -1.06 50.55 3.42
CA GLN A 131 -2.51 50.51 3.57
C GLN A 131 -2.96 49.06 3.91
N LEU A 132 -3.96 48.95 4.76
CA LEU A 132 -4.53 47.67 5.11
C LEU A 132 -5.64 47.29 4.13
N VAL A 133 -5.53 46.13 3.49
CA VAL A 133 -6.50 45.59 2.55
C VAL A 133 -7.14 44.33 3.17
N PRO A 134 -8.47 44.23 3.26
CA PRO A 134 -9.13 43.03 3.73
C PRO A 134 -8.79 41.83 2.84
N LEU A 135 -8.54 40.67 3.44
CA LEU A 135 -8.26 39.43 2.70
C LEU A 135 -9.40 39.06 1.77
N SER A 136 -10.66 39.30 2.16
CA SER A 136 -11.87 39.07 1.35
C SER A 136 -11.88 39.83 0.01
N THR A 137 -11.08 40.90 -0.13
CA THR A 137 -10.96 41.63 -1.40
C THR A 137 -10.23 40.79 -2.46
N ILE A 138 -9.21 40.04 -2.06
CA ILE A 138 -8.31 39.33 -2.97
C ILE A 138 -8.38 37.80 -2.85
N ALA A 139 -9.09 37.27 -1.87
CA ALA A 139 -9.19 35.85 -1.66
C ALA A 139 -10.62 35.43 -1.28
N THR A 140 -10.94 34.20 -1.62
CA THR A 140 -12.18 33.53 -1.21
C THR A 140 -11.83 32.28 -0.41
N ILE A 141 -12.64 31.97 0.60
CA ILE A 141 -12.47 30.75 1.39
C ILE A 141 -13.41 29.69 0.87
N ARG A 142 -12.84 28.56 0.46
CA ARG A 142 -13.58 27.40 -0.03
C ARG A 142 -13.40 26.24 0.92
N ASN A 143 -14.50 25.58 1.27
CA ASN A 143 -14.43 24.30 1.97
C ASN A 143 -14.14 23.20 0.95
N ALA A 144 -13.09 22.45 1.18
CA ALA A 144 -12.70 21.30 0.38
C ALA A 144 -12.63 20.04 1.26
N THR A 145 -12.75 18.90 0.64
CA THR A 145 -12.49 17.62 1.31
C THR A 145 -11.24 17.03 0.68
N VAL A 146 -10.26 16.72 1.50
CA VAL A 146 -8.95 16.23 1.03
C VAL A 146 -8.65 14.84 1.58
N PRO A 147 -7.77 14.07 0.93
CA PRO A 147 -7.33 12.79 1.45
C PRO A 147 -6.56 12.98 2.76
N ARG A 148 -6.75 12.05 3.71
CA ARG A 148 -6.04 12.04 4.99
C ARG A 148 -4.54 11.81 4.83
N SER A 149 -4.15 11.02 3.84
CA SER A 149 -2.77 10.70 3.51
C SER A 149 -2.61 10.59 1.99
N LEU A 150 -1.48 11.05 1.48
CA LEU A 150 -1.07 10.89 0.09
C LEU A 150 -0.16 9.66 0.03
N ASN A 151 -0.70 8.56 -0.48
CA ASN A 151 0.04 7.32 -0.57
C ASN A 151 0.76 7.24 -1.92
N ARG A 152 2.04 6.88 -1.87
CA ARG A 152 2.86 6.70 -3.08
C ARG A 152 3.51 5.34 -3.10
N PHE A 153 3.53 4.75 -4.26
CA PHE A 153 4.24 3.50 -4.54
C PHE A 153 5.08 3.67 -5.80
N GLN A 154 6.39 3.40 -5.70
CA GLN A 154 7.35 3.60 -6.81
C GLN A 154 7.24 4.99 -7.47
N GLN A 155 7.10 6.03 -6.65
CA GLN A 155 6.96 7.45 -7.05
C GLN A 155 5.63 7.81 -7.75
N LEU A 156 4.71 6.86 -7.94
CA LEU A 156 3.36 7.10 -8.43
C LEU A 156 2.38 7.27 -7.27
N ASN A 157 1.30 8.02 -7.50
CA ASN A 157 0.18 8.05 -6.57
C ASN A 157 -0.45 6.66 -6.55
N ALA A 158 -0.79 6.15 -5.37
CA ALA A 158 -1.20 4.78 -5.22
C ALA A 158 -2.33 4.60 -4.22
N VAL A 159 -3.20 3.65 -4.53
CA VAL A 159 -4.28 3.17 -3.65
C VAL A 159 -4.10 1.68 -3.46
N LYS A 160 -4.07 1.23 -2.20
CA LYS A 160 -3.96 -0.18 -1.85
C LYS A 160 -5.32 -0.74 -1.45
N ILE A 161 -5.66 -1.88 -2.05
CA ILE A 161 -6.80 -2.70 -1.69
C ILE A 161 -6.28 -3.89 -0.89
N SER A 162 -6.72 -4.02 0.36
CA SER A 162 -6.33 -5.11 1.26
C SER A 162 -7.54 -5.96 1.60
N GLY A 163 -7.40 -7.27 1.55
CA GLY A 163 -8.49 -8.18 1.84
C GLY A 163 -8.01 -9.52 2.38
N VAL A 164 -8.94 -10.28 2.92
CA VAL A 164 -8.69 -11.65 3.42
C VAL A 164 -9.39 -12.63 2.49
N ALA A 165 -8.62 -13.43 1.76
CA ALA A 165 -9.18 -14.41 0.85
C ALA A 165 -9.68 -15.67 1.59
N VAL A 166 -10.90 -16.12 1.26
CA VAL A 166 -11.47 -17.41 1.68
C VAL A 166 -10.91 -18.54 0.82
N ARG A 167 -10.70 -18.26 -0.46
CA ARG A 167 -10.13 -19.14 -1.47
C ARG A 167 -8.60 -19.00 -1.59
N PRO A 168 -7.90 -19.83 -2.37
CA PRO A 168 -6.48 -19.66 -2.63
C PRO A 168 -6.14 -18.23 -3.05
N LEU A 169 -5.03 -17.68 -2.52
CA LEU A 169 -4.60 -16.32 -2.77
C LEU A 169 -4.47 -15.99 -4.28
N ASP A 170 -4.04 -16.97 -5.07
CA ASP A 170 -3.91 -16.84 -6.52
C ASP A 170 -5.26 -16.57 -7.21
N GLU A 171 -6.33 -17.27 -6.80
CA GLU A 171 -7.67 -17.09 -7.36
C GLU A 171 -8.22 -15.70 -7.05
N ALA A 172 -8.04 -15.25 -5.80
CA ALA A 172 -8.48 -13.92 -5.37
C ALA A 172 -7.70 -12.79 -6.08
N LEU A 173 -6.39 -12.97 -6.30
CA LEU A 173 -5.58 -12.01 -7.03
C LEU A 173 -5.94 -11.96 -8.52
N ARG A 174 -6.09 -13.11 -9.18
CA ARG A 174 -6.52 -13.16 -10.60
C ARG A 174 -7.84 -12.45 -10.81
N PHE A 175 -8.79 -12.62 -9.91
CA PHE A 175 -10.05 -11.91 -9.99
C PHE A 175 -9.85 -10.39 -9.96
N LEU A 176 -9.01 -9.86 -9.05
CA LEU A 176 -8.72 -8.41 -9.02
C LEU A 176 -7.99 -7.95 -10.27
N GLU A 177 -7.05 -8.73 -10.78
CA GLU A 177 -6.31 -8.44 -12.01
C GLU A 177 -7.23 -8.37 -13.22
N ASP A 178 -8.14 -9.35 -13.37
CA ASP A 178 -9.11 -9.42 -14.47
C ASP A 178 -10.09 -8.24 -14.41
N GLU A 179 -10.62 -7.91 -13.22
CA GLU A 179 -11.51 -6.76 -13.08
C GLU A 179 -10.75 -5.44 -13.28
N ALA A 180 -9.52 -5.33 -12.79
CA ALA A 180 -8.68 -4.17 -13.05
C ALA A 180 -8.39 -3.99 -14.55
N ALA A 181 -8.08 -5.07 -15.27
CA ALA A 181 -7.86 -5.03 -16.72
C ALA A 181 -9.09 -4.56 -17.52
N ARG A 182 -10.31 -4.81 -17.00
CA ARG A 182 -11.56 -4.37 -17.63
C ARG A 182 -11.91 -2.91 -17.34
N ILE A 183 -11.56 -2.44 -16.12
CA ILE A 183 -12.02 -1.15 -15.60
C ILE A 183 -10.99 -0.05 -15.82
N LEU A 184 -9.68 -0.36 -15.71
CA LEU A 184 -8.63 0.63 -15.71
C LEU A 184 -8.28 1.10 -17.13
N PRO A 185 -8.17 2.42 -17.36
CA PRO A 185 -7.64 2.96 -18.59
C PRO A 185 -6.12 2.78 -18.68
N ARG A 186 -5.55 3.12 -19.84
CA ARG A 186 -4.08 3.11 -20.04
C ARG A 186 -3.41 4.10 -19.07
N GLY A 187 -2.23 3.73 -18.57
CA GLY A 187 -1.45 4.56 -17.64
C GLY A 187 -1.62 4.19 -16.18
N TYR A 188 -2.42 3.17 -15.86
CA TYR A 188 -2.47 2.56 -14.53
C TYR A 188 -1.56 1.34 -14.48
N VAL A 189 -0.83 1.22 -13.37
CA VAL A 189 0.08 0.11 -13.08
C VAL A 189 -0.47 -0.68 -11.91
N LEU A 190 -0.47 -2.00 -12.05
CA LEU A 190 -0.83 -2.93 -10.99
C LEU A 190 0.45 -3.42 -10.31
N ASP A 191 0.48 -3.42 -9.00
CA ASP A 191 1.58 -4.00 -8.22
C ASP A 191 1.02 -4.65 -6.94
N TYR A 192 1.90 -5.26 -6.16
CA TYR A 192 1.54 -6.07 -5.02
C TYR A 192 2.47 -5.79 -3.86
N THR A 193 1.99 -6.03 -2.63
CA THR A 193 2.81 -6.04 -1.42
C THR A 193 2.59 -7.35 -0.65
N GLY A 194 3.39 -7.59 0.37
CA GLY A 194 3.24 -8.75 1.25
C GLY A 194 3.25 -10.09 0.52
N GLU A 195 2.39 -11.00 0.95
CA GLU A 195 2.26 -12.35 0.37
C GLU A 195 1.84 -12.33 -1.10
N SER A 196 1.06 -11.34 -1.51
CA SER A 196 0.63 -11.18 -2.91
C SER A 196 1.82 -10.94 -3.84
N ARG A 197 2.78 -10.11 -3.40
CA ARG A 197 4.02 -9.87 -4.14
C ARG A 197 4.89 -11.11 -4.22
N GLN A 198 5.04 -11.82 -3.09
CA GLN A 198 5.80 -13.07 -3.07
C GLN A 198 5.24 -14.07 -4.08
N LEU A 199 3.90 -14.21 -4.13
CA LEU A 199 3.26 -15.12 -5.07
C LEU A 199 3.47 -14.72 -6.53
N ARG A 200 3.34 -13.42 -6.87
CA ARG A 200 3.41 -12.95 -8.27
C ARG A 200 4.81 -12.75 -8.79
N VAL A 201 5.70 -12.19 -7.98
CA VAL A 201 7.05 -11.84 -8.40
C VAL A 201 8.03 -12.97 -8.14
N GLU A 202 7.97 -13.58 -6.96
CA GLU A 202 8.95 -14.57 -6.53
C GLU A 202 8.53 -16.00 -6.92
N GLY A 203 7.22 -16.29 -6.96
CA GLY A 203 6.69 -17.61 -7.31
C GLY A 203 7.11 -18.08 -8.70
N ASN A 204 7.24 -17.17 -9.66
CA ASN A 204 7.66 -17.50 -11.03
C ASN A 204 9.14 -17.91 -11.12
N GLN A 205 9.97 -17.56 -10.15
CA GLN A 205 11.40 -17.88 -10.14
C GLN A 205 11.68 -19.24 -9.50
N PHE A 206 10.69 -19.85 -8.85
CA PHE A 206 10.86 -21.13 -8.17
C PHE A 206 11.22 -22.26 -9.12
N LEU A 207 10.50 -22.41 -10.21
CA LEU A 207 10.71 -23.53 -11.14
C LEU A 207 12.12 -23.57 -11.73
N PRO A 208 12.66 -22.47 -12.30
CA PRO A 208 14.03 -22.45 -12.79
C PRO A 208 15.06 -22.66 -11.68
N THR A 209 14.85 -22.08 -10.49
CA THR A 209 15.75 -22.28 -9.34
C THR A 209 15.75 -23.73 -8.86
N PHE A 210 14.58 -24.36 -8.79
CA PHE A 210 14.43 -25.77 -8.41
C PHE A 210 15.09 -26.69 -9.43
N ALA A 211 14.90 -26.45 -10.73
CA ALA A 211 15.55 -27.21 -11.78
C ALA A 211 17.10 -27.10 -11.69
N LEU A 212 17.62 -25.87 -11.49
CA LEU A 212 19.04 -25.64 -11.31
C LEU A 212 19.59 -26.38 -10.08
N ALA A 213 18.87 -26.35 -8.97
CA ALA A 213 19.25 -27.08 -7.76
C ALA A 213 19.36 -28.60 -8.01
N ILE A 214 18.40 -29.20 -8.72
CA ILE A 214 18.45 -30.61 -9.09
C ILE A 214 19.67 -30.92 -9.98
N ILE A 215 19.95 -30.05 -10.97
CA ILE A 215 21.13 -30.21 -11.84
C ILE A 215 22.43 -30.17 -11.02
N LEU A 216 22.56 -29.20 -10.11
CA LEU A 216 23.76 -29.11 -9.25
C LEU A 216 23.90 -30.34 -8.35
N ILE A 217 22.83 -30.81 -7.73
CA ILE A 217 22.85 -32.02 -6.92
C ILE A 217 23.27 -33.23 -7.76
N PHE A 218 22.69 -33.34 -8.98
CA PHE A 218 23.07 -34.41 -9.92
C PHE A 218 24.54 -34.40 -10.24
N LEU A 219 25.13 -33.23 -10.56
CA LEU A 219 26.56 -33.09 -10.88
C LEU A 219 27.46 -33.45 -9.69
N VAL A 220 27.10 -33.02 -8.47
CA VAL A 220 27.85 -33.39 -7.26
C VAL A 220 27.81 -34.89 -7.04
N LEU A 221 26.66 -35.52 -7.17
CA LEU A 221 26.55 -36.97 -7.05
C LEU A 221 27.31 -37.72 -8.16
N ALA A 222 27.26 -37.19 -9.41
CA ALA A 222 27.99 -37.78 -10.54
C ALA A 222 29.51 -37.82 -10.29
N VAL A 223 30.05 -36.73 -9.71
CA VAL A 223 31.45 -36.68 -9.30
C VAL A 223 31.71 -37.66 -8.15
N GLN A 224 30.85 -37.71 -7.16
CA GLN A 224 31.02 -38.56 -5.98
C GLN A 224 30.98 -40.07 -6.32
N PHE A 225 30.05 -40.47 -7.20
CA PHE A 225 29.90 -41.87 -7.62
C PHE A 225 30.74 -42.26 -8.85
N ASN A 226 31.42 -41.27 -9.46
CA ASN A 226 32.16 -41.44 -10.70
C ASN A 226 31.31 -42.13 -11.81
N SER A 227 30.03 -41.83 -11.84
CA SER A 227 29.01 -42.45 -12.72
C SER A 227 27.90 -41.41 -13.00
N PHE A 228 27.35 -41.40 -14.20
CA PHE A 228 26.18 -40.60 -14.54
C PHE A 228 24.87 -41.39 -14.34
N ARG A 229 24.95 -42.71 -14.33
CA ARG A 229 23.76 -43.56 -14.22
C ARG A 229 23.23 -43.59 -12.79
N ASP A 230 24.12 -43.73 -11.80
CA ASP A 230 23.74 -43.94 -10.41
C ASP A 230 23.04 -42.70 -9.79
N PRO A 231 23.55 -41.46 -9.99
CA PRO A 231 22.84 -40.26 -9.56
C PRO A 231 21.45 -40.12 -10.18
N PHE A 232 21.28 -40.51 -11.47
CA PHE A 232 19.99 -40.46 -12.12
C PHE A 232 18.98 -41.39 -11.47
N VAL A 233 19.37 -42.63 -11.15
CA VAL A 233 18.49 -43.59 -10.47
C VAL A 233 18.14 -43.13 -9.06
N ILE A 234 19.11 -42.58 -8.33
CA ILE A 234 18.92 -42.06 -6.97
C ILE A 234 17.91 -40.89 -7.00
N LEU A 235 18.12 -39.92 -7.85
CA LEU A 235 17.23 -38.76 -7.94
C LEU A 235 15.84 -39.10 -8.47
N ALA A 236 15.75 -39.98 -9.46
CA ALA A 236 14.47 -40.43 -10.01
C ALA A 236 13.61 -41.20 -8.99
N GLY A 237 14.24 -41.89 -8.04
CA GLY A 237 13.53 -42.57 -6.96
C GLY A 237 13.23 -41.66 -5.77
N SER A 238 14.19 -40.86 -5.33
CA SER A 238 14.10 -40.11 -4.08
C SER A 238 13.33 -38.78 -4.21
N VAL A 239 13.54 -38.02 -5.29
CA VAL A 239 12.94 -36.70 -5.47
C VAL A 239 11.40 -36.74 -5.58
N PRO A 240 10.79 -37.60 -6.41
CA PRO A 240 9.34 -37.70 -6.47
C PRO A 240 8.70 -38.13 -5.16
N LEU A 241 9.33 -39.07 -4.44
CA LEU A 241 8.84 -39.54 -3.14
C LEU A 241 8.90 -38.44 -2.08
N ALA A 242 10.00 -37.68 -2.03
CA ALA A 242 10.17 -36.54 -1.13
C ALA A 242 9.15 -35.43 -1.44
N MET A 243 8.98 -35.09 -2.72
CA MET A 243 7.96 -34.13 -3.17
C MET A 243 6.55 -34.58 -2.79
N PHE A 244 6.21 -35.84 -3.01
CA PHE A 244 4.91 -36.39 -2.61
C PHE A 244 4.68 -36.24 -1.11
N GLY A 245 5.66 -36.62 -0.29
CA GLY A 245 5.58 -36.50 1.17
C GLY A 245 5.38 -35.05 1.64
N ALA A 246 6.11 -34.10 1.05
CA ALA A 246 5.97 -32.69 1.39
C ALA A 246 4.65 -32.08 0.91
N LEU A 247 4.21 -32.42 -0.31
CA LEU A 247 3.01 -31.83 -0.91
C LEU A 247 1.71 -32.41 -0.35
N VAL A 248 1.73 -33.64 0.17
CA VAL A 248 0.53 -34.23 0.79
C VAL A 248 0.05 -33.39 1.98
N PHE A 249 0.94 -32.81 2.74
CA PHE A 249 0.58 -31.92 3.87
C PHE A 249 0.02 -30.56 3.42
N THR A 250 0.34 -30.11 2.24
CA THR A 250 -0.26 -28.87 1.68
C THR A 250 -1.67 -29.14 1.14
N PHE A 251 -1.96 -30.39 0.76
CA PHE A 251 -3.29 -30.82 0.33
C PHE A 251 -4.21 -31.08 1.52
N LEU A 252 -3.69 -31.67 2.60
CA LEU A 252 -4.45 -31.95 3.80
C LEU A 252 -4.75 -30.66 4.56
N LYS A 253 -6.02 -30.40 4.81
CA LYS A 253 -6.41 -29.32 5.72
C LYS A 253 -6.01 -29.66 7.15
N MET A 254 -5.52 -28.68 7.88
CA MET A 254 -5.51 -28.77 9.35
C MET A 254 -6.93 -29.05 9.84
N PRO A 255 -7.14 -30.00 10.77
CA PRO A 255 -8.47 -30.32 11.26
C PRO A 255 -9.13 -29.09 11.87
N ASN A 256 -10.14 -28.58 11.20
CA ASN A 256 -11.10 -27.66 11.77
C ASN A 256 -12.35 -28.46 12.07
N PRO A 257 -12.88 -28.48 13.31
CA PRO A 257 -14.04 -29.28 13.68
C PRO A 257 -15.28 -29.00 12.83
N ASN A 258 -15.33 -27.84 12.17
CA ASN A 258 -16.46 -27.41 11.34
C ASN A 258 -16.31 -27.72 9.84
N VAL A 259 -15.21 -28.33 9.40
CA VAL A 259 -14.93 -28.57 7.97
C VAL A 259 -14.41 -29.99 7.77
N ALA A 260 -15.03 -30.74 6.87
CA ALA A 260 -14.62 -32.11 6.55
C ALA A 260 -13.18 -32.14 6.01
N PHE A 261 -12.41 -33.12 6.49
CA PHE A 261 -10.96 -33.25 6.29
C PHE A 261 -10.52 -33.30 4.80
N TRP A 262 -11.35 -33.80 3.89
CA TRP A 262 -10.97 -34.06 2.50
C TRP A 262 -11.77 -33.27 1.46
N THR A 263 -12.61 -32.32 1.83
CA THR A 263 -13.69 -31.85 0.96
C THR A 263 -13.36 -30.69 -0.02
N GLN A 264 -12.17 -30.08 0.01
CA GLN A 264 -11.95 -28.87 -0.77
C GLN A 264 -10.62 -28.79 -1.56
N GLY A 265 -9.96 -29.92 -1.82
CA GLY A 265 -8.73 -29.94 -2.62
C GLY A 265 -7.56 -29.17 -2.00
N TRP A 266 -6.65 -28.68 -2.82
CA TRP A 266 -5.50 -27.90 -2.40
C TRP A 266 -5.93 -26.60 -1.71
N THR A 267 -5.65 -26.48 -0.42
CA THR A 267 -6.07 -25.35 0.39
C THR A 267 -5.00 -24.32 0.63
N THR A 268 -3.74 -24.67 0.34
CA THR A 268 -2.60 -23.79 0.46
C THR A 268 -1.88 -23.65 -0.88
N THR A 269 -1.54 -22.43 -1.26
CA THR A 269 -0.61 -22.16 -2.36
C THR A 269 0.81 -22.43 -1.88
N LEU A 270 1.69 -22.86 -2.78
CA LEU A 270 3.12 -22.95 -2.51
C LEU A 270 3.66 -21.55 -2.25
N ASN A 271 3.85 -21.22 -0.98
CA ASN A 271 4.52 -19.99 -0.58
C ASN A 271 6.05 -20.17 -0.62
N ILE A 272 6.80 -19.09 -0.48
CA ILE A 272 8.26 -19.10 -0.56
C ILE A 272 8.88 -20.05 0.48
N TYR A 273 8.29 -20.16 1.66
CA TYR A 273 8.79 -21.05 2.72
C TYR A 273 8.64 -22.52 2.33
N SER A 274 7.51 -22.91 1.74
CA SER A 274 7.30 -24.26 1.21
C SER A 274 8.26 -24.56 0.05
N GLN A 275 8.51 -23.59 -0.82
CA GLN A 275 9.44 -23.71 -1.94
C GLN A 275 10.89 -23.92 -1.46
N VAL A 276 11.36 -23.12 -0.52
CA VAL A 276 12.68 -23.29 0.10
C VAL A 276 12.77 -24.64 0.82
N GLY A 277 11.70 -25.02 1.53
CA GLY A 277 11.60 -26.32 2.18
C GLY A 277 11.75 -27.48 1.19
N LEU A 278 11.10 -27.41 0.01
CA LEU A 278 11.23 -28.43 -1.04
C LEU A 278 12.66 -28.56 -1.57
N VAL A 279 13.34 -27.42 -1.87
CA VAL A 279 14.73 -27.42 -2.33
C VAL A 279 15.64 -28.06 -1.28
N THR A 280 15.46 -27.66 -0.01
CA THR A 280 16.25 -28.20 1.11
C THR A 280 16.01 -29.70 1.30
N LEU A 281 14.76 -30.13 1.17
CA LEU A 281 14.37 -31.54 1.30
C LEU A 281 15.04 -32.42 0.24
N VAL A 282 15.05 -31.96 -1.02
CA VAL A 282 15.74 -32.67 -2.12
C VAL A 282 17.24 -32.79 -1.82
N GLY A 283 17.89 -31.73 -1.34
CA GLY A 283 19.30 -31.76 -0.95
C GLY A 283 19.60 -32.72 0.21
N LEU A 284 18.72 -32.76 1.23
CA LEU A 284 18.88 -33.67 2.38
C LEU A 284 18.65 -35.14 1.98
N VAL A 285 17.67 -35.42 1.15
CA VAL A 285 17.40 -36.80 0.68
C VAL A 285 18.53 -37.30 -0.23
N ALA A 286 19.11 -36.44 -1.05
CA ALA A 286 20.22 -36.81 -1.91
C ALA A 286 21.53 -37.08 -1.13
N LYS A 287 21.68 -36.53 0.09
CA LYS A 287 22.87 -36.73 0.94
C LYS A 287 22.85 -38.04 1.69
N ASN A 288 21.69 -38.54 2.07
CA ASN A 288 21.53 -39.81 2.82
C ASN A 288 21.36 -41.00 1.89
#